data_0cdcf13f7b5b60a1e47d236aa2929361
#
_entry.id   0cdcf13f7b5b60a1e47d236aa2929361
#
_cell.length_a   1.000
_cell.length_b   1.000
_cell.length_c   1.000
_cell.angle_alpha   90.00
_cell.angle_beta   90.00
_cell.angle_gamma   90.00
#
_symmetry.space_group_name_H-M   'P 1'
#
loop_
_entity.id
_entity.type
_entity.pdbx_description
1 polymer ?
#
loop_
_entity_poly.entity_id
_entity_poly.type
_entity_poly.pdbx_seq_one_letter_code
_entity_poly.pdbx_strand_id
1 'polypeptide(L)'
;SLEMSNVQLVNRLIMNVCEIEGDKIKNGRLTKQEWNKLETKVNDLMGAPIYIDDTPGLSVFELQSKARKLVREKKVELIIIDYLQLMNANGANFGSREQEVSIISRRLKWIAKELDIPVIALSQLNRNVEKRDSSNSNVEGKKPQLSDLRESGAIEQDADMVCFIHRPEYYRIYNDDKTGKDLRGLGQIIVAKHRNGATDEVWMRFIGKYAKFQNENEAFDESIYDVPETNNVPTTFQSRMNV
;
A
#
# COMPACT_ATOMS: atom_id res chain seq x y z
N SER A 1 2.90 -12.83 -1.52
CA SER A 1 3.77 -11.82 -0.93
C SER A 1 5.20 -12.32 -0.93
N LEU A 2 6.13 -11.44 -1.26
CA LEU A 2 7.57 -11.78 -1.36
C LEU A 2 8.36 -11.22 -0.16
N GLU A 3 7.73 -10.37 0.63
CA GLU A 3 8.33 -9.70 1.80
C GLU A 3 7.76 -10.22 3.12
N MET A 4 6.45 -10.45 3.16
CA MET A 4 5.73 -10.82 4.37
C MET A 4 5.31 -12.28 4.35
N SER A 5 5.42 -12.94 5.52
CA SER A 5 4.90 -14.29 5.69
C SER A 5 3.35 -14.32 5.64
N ASN A 6 2.81 -15.49 5.33
CA ASN A 6 1.37 -15.73 5.32
C ASN A 6 0.69 -15.35 6.64
N VAL A 7 1.32 -15.66 7.78
CA VAL A 7 0.80 -15.32 9.12
C VAL A 7 0.71 -13.79 9.31
N GLN A 8 1.71 -13.05 8.87
CA GLN A 8 1.71 -11.59 8.95
C GLN A 8 0.58 -10.98 8.09
N LEU A 9 0.36 -11.53 6.89
CA LEU A 9 -0.73 -11.08 6.02
C LEU A 9 -2.10 -11.40 6.60
N VAL A 10 -2.30 -12.61 7.13
CA VAL A 10 -3.55 -13.00 7.79
C VAL A 10 -3.83 -12.08 8.99
N ASN A 11 -2.81 -11.78 9.81
CA ASN A 11 -2.98 -10.83 10.92
C ASN A 11 -3.38 -9.43 10.43
N ARG A 12 -2.83 -8.95 9.31
CA ARG A 12 -3.27 -7.67 8.71
C ARG A 12 -4.70 -7.72 8.20
N LEU A 13 -5.12 -8.82 7.59
CA LEU A 13 -6.51 -8.99 7.16
C LEU A 13 -7.46 -8.98 8.37
N ILE A 14 -7.14 -9.71 9.43
CA ILE A 14 -7.91 -9.72 10.67
C ILE A 14 -7.99 -8.31 11.27
N MET A 15 -6.85 -7.61 11.39
CA MET A 15 -6.78 -6.25 11.89
C MET A 15 -7.71 -5.31 11.11
N ASN A 16 -7.69 -5.41 9.79
CA ASN A 16 -8.47 -4.56 8.89
C ASN A 16 -9.98 -4.87 8.97
N VAL A 17 -10.35 -6.14 8.88
CA VAL A 17 -11.76 -6.58 8.83
C VAL A 17 -12.44 -6.47 10.20
N CYS A 18 -11.71 -6.85 11.26
CA CYS A 18 -12.25 -6.80 12.63
C CYS A 18 -12.10 -5.41 13.26
N GLU A 19 -11.32 -4.49 12.68
CA GLU A 19 -10.98 -3.20 13.26
C GLU A 19 -10.44 -3.35 14.70
N ILE A 20 -9.48 -4.25 14.84
CA ILE A 20 -8.76 -4.50 16.09
C ILE A 20 -7.32 -4.10 15.89
N GLU A 21 -6.73 -3.40 16.85
CA GLU A 21 -5.33 -2.98 16.78
C GLU A 21 -4.38 -4.18 16.69
N GLY A 22 -3.40 -4.08 15.79
CA GLY A 22 -2.48 -5.18 15.52
C GLY A 22 -1.70 -5.65 16.75
N ASP A 23 -1.32 -4.73 17.65
CA ASP A 23 -0.62 -5.05 18.89
C ASP A 23 -1.48 -5.86 19.85
N LYS A 24 -2.79 -5.62 19.89
CA LYS A 24 -3.72 -6.41 20.71
C LYS A 24 -3.85 -7.83 20.20
N ILE A 25 -3.95 -7.99 18.86
CA ILE A 25 -4.00 -9.32 18.22
C ILE A 25 -2.70 -10.08 18.50
N LYS A 26 -1.54 -9.43 18.28
CA LYS A 26 -0.23 -10.03 18.45
C LYS A 26 0.06 -10.46 19.89
N ASN A 27 -0.39 -9.66 20.86
CA ASN A 27 -0.13 -9.88 22.30
C ASN A 27 -1.27 -10.63 23.01
N GLY A 28 -2.35 -10.99 22.31
CA GLY A 28 -3.53 -11.66 22.89
C GLY A 28 -4.29 -10.81 23.91
N ARG A 29 -4.16 -9.47 23.87
CA ARG A 29 -4.78 -8.54 24.82
C ARG A 29 -6.13 -8.01 24.30
N LEU A 30 -7.02 -8.91 23.94
CA LEU A 30 -8.33 -8.57 23.42
C LEU A 30 -9.33 -8.42 24.56
N THR A 31 -10.20 -7.41 24.50
CA THR A 31 -11.37 -7.29 25.35
C THR A 31 -12.40 -8.34 24.95
N LYS A 32 -13.39 -8.62 25.83
CA LYS A 32 -14.47 -9.55 25.52
C LYS A 32 -15.27 -9.15 24.27
N GLN A 33 -15.46 -7.86 24.05
CA GLN A 33 -16.15 -7.34 22.87
C GLN A 33 -15.33 -7.57 21.60
N GLU A 34 -14.02 -7.31 21.66
CA GLU A 34 -13.10 -7.55 20.54
C GLU A 34 -13.00 -9.05 20.21
N TRP A 35 -13.03 -9.92 21.23
CA TRP A 35 -13.10 -11.38 21.04
C TRP A 35 -14.36 -11.80 20.30
N ASN A 36 -15.54 -11.32 20.70
CA ASN A 36 -16.79 -11.62 20.03
C ASN A 36 -16.79 -11.12 18.58
N LYS A 37 -16.24 -9.90 18.34
CA LYS A 37 -16.11 -9.32 17.01
C LYS A 37 -15.15 -10.15 16.13
N LEU A 38 -14.03 -10.58 16.70
CA LEU A 38 -13.06 -11.45 16.05
C LEU A 38 -13.70 -12.79 15.66
N GLU A 39 -14.35 -13.48 16.58
CA GLU A 39 -14.98 -14.78 16.35
C GLU A 39 -16.04 -14.72 15.25
N THR A 40 -16.84 -13.67 15.21
CA THR A 40 -17.85 -13.48 14.16
C THR A 40 -17.20 -13.23 12.80
N LYS A 41 -16.21 -12.32 12.73
CA LYS A 41 -15.62 -11.88 11.46
C LYS A 41 -14.58 -12.84 10.88
N VAL A 42 -13.90 -13.62 11.74
CA VAL A 42 -12.92 -14.62 11.27
C VAL A 42 -13.62 -15.73 10.47
N ASN A 43 -14.85 -16.09 10.81
CA ASN A 43 -15.61 -17.08 10.04
C ASN A 43 -15.85 -16.61 8.60
N ASP A 44 -16.13 -15.31 8.40
CA ASP A 44 -16.26 -14.72 7.05
C ASP A 44 -14.93 -14.81 6.28
N LEU A 45 -13.81 -14.54 6.95
CA LEU A 45 -12.48 -14.63 6.34
C LEU A 45 -12.08 -16.08 6.01
N MET A 46 -12.42 -17.03 6.86
CA MET A 46 -12.12 -18.46 6.61
C MET A 46 -12.87 -19.00 5.39
N GLY A 47 -14.06 -18.47 5.10
CA GLY A 47 -14.85 -18.81 3.91
C GLY A 47 -14.42 -18.07 2.65
N ALA A 48 -13.59 -17.04 2.75
CA ALA A 48 -13.17 -16.24 1.59
C ALA A 48 -12.17 -17.02 0.71
N PRO A 49 -12.29 -16.96 -0.63
CA PRO A 49 -11.40 -17.67 -1.56
C PRO A 49 -10.06 -16.92 -1.71
N ILE A 50 -9.34 -16.72 -0.60
CA ILE A 50 -8.04 -16.05 -0.54
C ILE A 50 -6.94 -17.10 -0.42
N TYR A 51 -6.01 -17.11 -1.38
CA TYR A 51 -4.87 -18.02 -1.43
C TYR A 51 -3.59 -17.21 -1.30
N ILE A 52 -2.82 -17.46 -0.25
CA ILE A 52 -1.58 -16.73 0.04
C ILE A 52 -0.40 -17.62 -0.33
N ASP A 53 0.51 -17.08 -1.13
CA ASP A 53 1.83 -17.66 -1.44
C ASP A 53 2.91 -16.71 -0.93
N ASP A 54 3.69 -17.16 0.03
CA ASP A 54 4.79 -16.41 0.65
C ASP A 54 6.17 -17.00 0.29
N THR A 55 6.27 -17.67 -0.86
CA THR A 55 7.53 -18.19 -1.37
C THR A 55 8.51 -17.03 -1.64
N PRO A 56 9.65 -16.95 -0.93
CA PRO A 56 10.61 -15.87 -1.12
C PRO A 56 11.29 -15.98 -2.49
N GLY A 57 11.55 -14.82 -3.12
CA GLY A 57 12.26 -14.77 -4.41
C GLY A 57 11.57 -15.52 -5.55
N LEU A 58 10.23 -15.59 -5.53
CA LEU A 58 9.44 -16.26 -6.56
C LEU A 58 9.77 -15.70 -7.94
N SER A 59 10.09 -16.57 -8.88
CA SER A 59 10.28 -16.15 -10.26
C SER A 59 8.97 -15.90 -10.99
N VAL A 60 9.00 -15.03 -12.00
CA VAL A 60 7.79 -14.74 -12.80
C VAL A 60 7.28 -15.99 -13.56
N PHE A 61 8.15 -16.94 -13.87
CA PHE A 61 7.78 -18.20 -14.52
C PHE A 61 7.11 -19.19 -13.55
N GLU A 62 7.59 -19.25 -12.30
CA GLU A 62 6.94 -20.03 -11.25
C GLU A 62 5.58 -19.45 -10.89
N LEU A 63 5.50 -18.10 -10.78
CA LEU A 63 4.22 -17.42 -10.61
C LEU A 63 3.23 -17.82 -11.69
N GLN A 64 3.64 -17.80 -12.96
CA GLN A 64 2.79 -18.18 -14.08
C GLN A 64 2.25 -19.62 -13.93
N SER A 65 3.12 -20.57 -13.57
CA SER A 65 2.74 -21.97 -13.38
C SER A 65 1.75 -22.16 -12.24
N LYS A 66 2.01 -21.49 -11.09
CA LYS A 66 1.11 -21.49 -9.92
C LYS A 66 -0.23 -20.81 -10.25
N ALA A 67 -0.20 -19.67 -10.95
CA ALA A 67 -1.39 -18.94 -11.35
C ALA A 67 -2.31 -19.77 -12.26
N ARG A 68 -1.76 -20.41 -13.28
CA ARG A 68 -2.52 -21.32 -14.17
C ARG A 68 -3.23 -22.42 -13.38
N LYS A 69 -2.53 -23.02 -12.40
CA LYS A 69 -3.11 -24.05 -11.54
C LYS A 69 -4.26 -23.50 -10.69
N LEU A 70 -4.05 -22.35 -10.01
CA LEU A 70 -5.05 -21.73 -9.15
C LEU A 70 -6.28 -21.26 -9.92
N VAL A 71 -6.11 -20.65 -11.10
CA VAL A 71 -7.23 -20.25 -11.95
C VAL A 71 -8.04 -21.48 -12.40
N ARG A 72 -7.37 -22.53 -12.84
CA ARG A 72 -8.05 -23.75 -13.31
C ARG A 72 -8.79 -24.48 -12.19
N GLU A 73 -8.13 -24.69 -11.02
CA GLU A 73 -8.61 -25.56 -9.96
C GLU A 73 -9.45 -24.83 -8.92
N LYS A 74 -9.10 -23.58 -8.63
CA LYS A 74 -9.71 -22.75 -7.58
C LYS A 74 -10.53 -21.58 -8.09
N LYS A 75 -10.55 -21.37 -9.41
CA LYS A 75 -11.29 -20.27 -10.06
C LYS A 75 -10.88 -18.90 -9.54
N VAL A 76 -9.58 -18.70 -9.31
CA VAL A 76 -9.03 -17.42 -8.90
C VAL A 76 -9.27 -16.39 -10.00
N GLU A 77 -9.80 -15.22 -9.64
CA GLU A 77 -10.20 -14.14 -10.55
C GLU A 77 -9.33 -12.89 -10.43
N LEU A 78 -8.36 -12.86 -9.49
CA LEU A 78 -7.46 -11.73 -9.26
C LEU A 78 -6.12 -12.23 -8.72
N ILE A 79 -5.03 -11.66 -9.21
CA ILE A 79 -3.68 -11.87 -8.65
C ILE A 79 -3.18 -10.54 -8.08
N ILE A 80 -2.67 -10.57 -6.83
CA ILE A 80 -2.01 -9.42 -6.19
C ILE A 80 -0.57 -9.82 -5.86
N ILE A 81 0.39 -8.98 -6.23
CA ILE A 81 1.83 -9.19 -6.01
C ILE A 81 2.38 -8.10 -5.10
N ASP A 82 2.93 -8.49 -3.95
CA ASP A 82 3.54 -7.59 -2.98
C ASP A 82 5.01 -8.02 -2.74
N TYR A 83 5.98 -7.35 -3.33
CA TYR A 83 5.94 -6.34 -4.39
C TYR A 83 6.88 -6.73 -5.53
N LEU A 84 6.68 -6.13 -6.69
CA LEU A 84 7.28 -6.52 -7.97
C LEU A 84 8.80 -6.59 -7.93
N GLN A 85 9.47 -5.64 -7.26
CA GLN A 85 10.93 -5.58 -7.19
C GLN A 85 11.57 -6.71 -6.38
N LEU A 86 10.82 -7.56 -5.68
CA LEU A 86 11.35 -8.77 -5.03
C LEU A 86 11.28 -10.02 -5.91
N MET A 87 10.60 -9.93 -7.05
CA MET A 87 10.57 -11.02 -8.03
C MET A 87 11.91 -11.14 -8.76
N ASN A 88 12.13 -12.31 -9.33
CA ASN A 88 13.24 -12.54 -10.25
C ASN A 88 12.75 -13.11 -11.59
N ALA A 89 13.57 -13.00 -12.61
CA ALA A 89 13.26 -13.48 -13.96
C ALA A 89 14.12 -14.70 -14.36
N ASN A 90 14.54 -15.53 -13.41
CA ASN A 90 15.41 -16.71 -13.54
C ASN A 90 15.92 -17.03 -14.96
N GLY A 91 17.23 -17.18 -15.13
CA GLY A 91 17.84 -17.85 -16.28
C GLY A 91 18.54 -16.96 -17.31
N ALA A 92 18.65 -15.65 -17.10
CA ALA A 92 19.49 -14.80 -17.94
C ALA A 92 20.40 -13.91 -17.06
N ASN A 93 21.65 -13.73 -17.49
CA ASN A 93 22.50 -12.67 -16.94
C ASN A 93 21.94 -11.34 -17.43
N PHE A 94 21.13 -10.68 -16.62
CA PHE A 94 20.63 -9.33 -16.91
C PHE A 94 21.77 -8.32 -16.67
N GLY A 95 21.97 -7.43 -17.61
CA GLY A 95 22.99 -6.39 -17.47
C GLY A 95 22.67 -5.36 -16.37
N SER A 96 21.38 -5.22 -16.00
CA SER A 96 20.92 -4.34 -14.93
C SER A 96 19.61 -4.82 -14.32
N ARG A 97 19.33 -4.35 -13.09
CA ARG A 97 18.04 -4.61 -12.42
C ARG A 97 16.85 -4.03 -13.18
N GLU A 98 17.02 -2.90 -13.84
CA GLU A 98 15.99 -2.28 -14.68
C GLU A 98 15.56 -3.19 -15.81
N GLN A 99 16.51 -3.86 -16.47
CA GLN A 99 16.20 -4.82 -17.53
C GLN A 99 15.41 -6.02 -17.00
N GLU A 100 15.79 -6.54 -15.83
CA GLU A 100 15.07 -7.64 -15.19
C GLU A 100 13.63 -7.23 -14.82
N VAL A 101 13.44 -6.06 -14.20
CA VAL A 101 12.13 -5.51 -13.87
C VAL A 101 11.28 -5.31 -15.13
N SER A 102 11.88 -4.87 -16.24
CA SER A 102 11.18 -4.72 -17.53
C SER A 102 10.65 -6.06 -18.06
N ILE A 103 11.44 -7.12 -17.92
CA ILE A 103 11.00 -8.46 -18.33
C ILE A 103 9.89 -8.97 -17.44
N ILE A 104 10.01 -8.78 -16.12
CA ILE A 104 8.97 -9.17 -15.16
C ILE A 104 7.67 -8.45 -15.49
N SER A 105 7.70 -7.11 -15.65
CA SER A 105 6.53 -6.30 -15.97
C SER A 105 5.81 -6.79 -17.23
N ARG A 106 6.56 -6.97 -18.32
CA ARG A 106 6.01 -7.49 -19.57
C ARG A 106 5.43 -8.88 -19.43
N ARG A 107 6.06 -9.74 -18.63
CA ARG A 107 5.56 -11.09 -18.37
C ARG A 107 4.29 -11.09 -17.55
N LEU A 108 4.17 -10.21 -16.54
CA LEU A 108 2.94 -10.04 -15.77
C LEU A 108 1.77 -9.60 -16.65
N LYS A 109 2.02 -8.66 -17.57
CA LYS A 109 1.03 -8.26 -18.57
C LYS A 109 0.58 -9.42 -19.44
N TRP A 110 1.53 -10.27 -19.84
CA TRP A 110 1.22 -11.48 -20.62
C TRP A 110 0.41 -12.48 -19.81
N ILE A 111 0.75 -12.74 -18.53
CA ILE A 111 -0.01 -13.61 -17.62
C ILE A 111 -1.45 -13.13 -17.48
N ALA A 112 -1.67 -11.84 -17.26
CA ALA A 112 -3.01 -11.25 -17.15
C ALA A 112 -3.85 -11.53 -18.42
N LYS A 113 -3.25 -11.36 -19.60
CA LYS A 113 -3.92 -11.65 -20.88
C LYS A 113 -4.17 -13.13 -21.12
N GLU A 114 -3.20 -13.98 -20.77
CA GLU A 114 -3.31 -15.43 -20.96
C GLU A 114 -4.41 -16.03 -20.10
N LEU A 115 -4.50 -15.58 -18.84
CA LEU A 115 -5.43 -16.14 -17.87
C LEU A 115 -6.79 -15.40 -17.87
N ASP A 116 -6.88 -14.30 -18.62
CA ASP A 116 -8.04 -13.40 -18.67
C ASP A 116 -8.49 -12.91 -17.28
N ILE A 117 -7.51 -12.58 -16.42
CA ILE A 117 -7.76 -12.03 -15.07
C ILE A 117 -6.88 -10.81 -14.81
N PRO A 118 -7.33 -9.86 -13.98
CA PRO A 118 -6.52 -8.73 -13.57
C PRO A 118 -5.33 -9.16 -12.70
N VAL A 119 -4.21 -8.45 -12.90
CA VAL A 119 -3.01 -8.56 -12.05
C VAL A 119 -2.71 -7.19 -11.46
N ILE A 120 -2.71 -7.09 -10.13
CA ILE A 120 -2.27 -5.91 -9.40
C ILE A 120 -0.85 -6.19 -8.89
N ALA A 121 0.12 -5.39 -9.32
CA ALA A 121 1.49 -5.47 -8.83
C ALA A 121 1.80 -4.21 -8.02
N LEU A 122 2.14 -4.38 -6.75
CA LEU A 122 2.68 -3.29 -5.95
C LEU A 122 4.09 -2.97 -6.40
N SER A 123 4.44 -1.70 -6.43
CA SER A 123 5.76 -1.22 -6.82
C SER A 123 6.25 -0.18 -5.84
N GLN A 124 7.49 -0.33 -5.39
CA GLN A 124 8.14 0.67 -4.56
C GLN A 124 8.52 1.88 -5.42
N LEU A 125 8.27 3.08 -4.90
CA LEU A 125 8.69 4.32 -5.53
C LEU A 125 10.19 4.60 -5.29
N ASN A 126 10.80 5.38 -6.18
CA ASN A 126 12.14 5.87 -5.98
C ASN A 126 12.17 6.79 -4.74
N ARG A 127 13.18 6.62 -3.88
CA ARG A 127 13.39 7.44 -2.67
C ARG A 127 13.57 8.94 -2.95
N ASN A 128 13.78 9.33 -4.19
CA ASN A 128 13.87 10.74 -4.59
C ASN A 128 12.56 11.50 -4.33
N VAL A 129 11.41 10.83 -4.25
CA VAL A 129 10.13 11.44 -3.83
C VAL A 129 10.26 12.04 -2.42
N GLU A 130 10.92 11.32 -1.50
CA GLU A 130 11.14 11.79 -0.14
C GLU A 130 12.10 12.98 -0.06
N LYS A 131 13.05 13.05 -1.02
CA LYS A 131 14.08 14.10 -1.07
C LYS A 131 13.66 15.36 -1.83
N ARG A 132 12.51 15.36 -2.50
CA ARG A 132 12.02 16.57 -3.17
C ARG A 132 11.92 17.69 -2.14
N ASP A 133 12.57 18.83 -2.45
CA ASP A 133 12.64 19.95 -1.56
C ASP A 133 11.26 20.40 -1.10
N SER A 134 11.10 20.43 0.21
CA SER A 134 9.95 20.98 0.91
C SER A 134 10.02 22.51 1.06
N SER A 135 10.76 23.20 0.21
CA SER A 135 10.80 24.68 0.21
C SER A 135 9.43 25.31 -0.04
N ASN A 136 8.51 24.53 -0.61
CA ASN A 136 7.07 24.74 -0.51
C ASN A 136 6.51 23.51 0.22
N SER A 137 6.10 23.65 1.46
CA SER A 137 5.38 22.64 2.28
C SER A 137 4.02 22.24 1.64
N ASN A 138 3.96 22.25 0.33
CA ASN A 138 2.76 22.08 -0.48
C ASN A 138 2.52 20.59 -0.74
N VAL A 139 1.28 20.15 -0.59
CA VAL A 139 0.79 18.80 -0.90
C VAL A 139 1.27 18.35 -2.27
N GLU A 140 1.20 19.23 -3.28
CA GLU A 140 1.57 18.97 -4.67
C GLU A 140 3.06 18.55 -4.83
N GLY A 141 3.97 19.15 -4.08
CA GLY A 141 5.42 18.88 -4.18
C GLY A 141 5.80 17.45 -3.76
N LYS A 142 5.03 16.84 -2.89
CA LYS A 142 5.24 15.47 -2.37
C LYS A 142 4.35 14.42 -3.02
N LYS A 143 3.45 14.79 -3.93
CA LYS A 143 2.65 13.82 -4.69
C LYS A 143 3.55 12.94 -5.55
N PRO A 144 3.35 11.62 -5.53
CA PRO A 144 4.02 10.70 -6.44
C PRO A 144 3.65 11.00 -7.90
N GLN A 145 4.59 10.81 -8.80
CA GLN A 145 4.43 11.02 -10.24
C GLN A 145 4.94 9.81 -11.02
N LEU A 146 4.54 9.67 -12.28
CA LEU A 146 4.99 8.57 -13.16
C LEU A 146 6.51 8.52 -13.28
N SER A 147 7.19 9.67 -13.24
CA SER A 147 8.66 9.76 -13.22
C SER A 147 9.30 9.11 -11.98
N ASP A 148 8.55 8.88 -10.90
CA ASP A 148 9.05 8.23 -9.69
C ASP A 148 9.11 6.71 -9.83
N LEU A 149 8.51 6.17 -10.89
CA LEU A 149 8.69 4.80 -11.37
C LEU A 149 9.95 4.64 -12.25
N ARG A 150 10.87 5.60 -12.27
CA ARG A 150 11.93 5.80 -13.26
C ARG A 150 12.92 4.63 -13.41
N GLU A 151 13.17 3.86 -12.36
CA GLU A 151 13.95 2.61 -12.48
C GLU A 151 13.14 1.49 -13.16
N SER A 152 11.90 1.80 -13.56
CA SER A 152 10.92 0.86 -14.04
C SER A 152 10.04 1.51 -15.13
N GLY A 153 10.61 2.30 -16.04
CA GLY A 153 9.88 2.91 -17.17
C GLY A 153 9.06 1.89 -17.97
N ALA A 154 9.47 0.64 -17.97
CA ALA A 154 8.70 -0.45 -18.55
C ALA A 154 7.38 -0.73 -17.79
N ILE A 155 7.37 -0.60 -16.45
CA ILE A 155 6.14 -0.77 -15.65
C ILE A 155 5.08 0.23 -16.11
N GLU A 156 5.48 1.49 -16.27
CA GLU A 156 4.57 2.52 -16.78
C GLU A 156 4.03 2.16 -18.16
N GLN A 157 4.88 1.68 -19.07
CA GLN A 157 4.47 1.35 -20.43
C GLN A 157 3.56 0.14 -20.50
N ASP A 158 3.84 -0.91 -19.73
CA ASP A 158 3.12 -2.19 -19.75
C ASP A 158 1.78 -2.12 -19.01
N ALA A 159 1.71 -1.34 -17.91
CA ALA A 159 0.49 -1.22 -17.11
C ALA A 159 -0.63 -0.51 -17.87
N ASP A 160 -1.86 -1.02 -17.73
CA ASP A 160 -3.06 -0.33 -18.24
C ASP A 160 -3.48 0.81 -17.33
N MET A 161 -3.23 0.65 -16.03
CA MET A 161 -3.51 1.64 -15.01
C MET A 161 -2.32 1.76 -14.07
N VAL A 162 -1.98 2.98 -13.68
CA VAL A 162 -1.01 3.26 -12.62
C VAL A 162 -1.71 4.10 -11.57
N CYS A 163 -1.75 3.56 -10.34
CA CYS A 163 -2.31 4.24 -9.19
C CYS A 163 -1.23 4.48 -8.15
N PHE A 164 -1.20 5.67 -7.56
CA PHE A 164 -0.37 5.97 -6.41
C PHE A 164 -1.22 6.12 -5.16
N ILE A 165 -0.64 5.74 -4.03
CA ILE A 165 -1.19 6.04 -2.71
C ILE A 165 -0.34 7.17 -2.13
N HIS A 166 -0.97 8.30 -1.84
CA HIS A 166 -0.32 9.46 -1.23
C HIS A 166 -0.96 9.77 0.12
N ARG A 167 -0.14 9.90 1.16
CA ARG A 167 -0.56 10.26 2.51
C ARG A 167 0.21 11.51 2.93
N PRO A 168 -0.40 12.72 2.85
CA PRO A 168 0.26 13.97 3.20
C PRO A 168 0.81 13.97 4.64
N GLU A 169 0.07 13.39 5.59
CA GLU A 169 0.47 13.26 6.99
C GLU A 169 1.80 12.51 7.17
N TYR A 170 2.11 11.52 6.32
CA TYR A 170 3.39 10.83 6.32
C TYR A 170 4.58 11.79 6.12
N TYR A 171 4.34 12.86 5.34
CA TYR A 171 5.30 13.94 5.09
C TYR A 171 5.13 15.12 6.05
N ARG A 172 4.34 14.98 7.14
CA ARG A 172 4.02 16.03 8.11
C ARG A 172 3.30 17.24 7.49
N ILE A 173 2.55 17.02 6.43
CA ILE A 173 1.70 18.03 5.79
C ILE A 173 0.29 17.81 6.33
N TYR A 174 -0.16 18.73 7.20
CA TYR A 174 -1.42 18.59 7.92
C TYR A 174 -2.55 19.44 7.36
N ASN A 175 -2.23 20.46 6.59
CA ASN A 175 -3.21 21.34 5.97
C ASN A 175 -2.88 21.51 4.49
N ASP A 176 -3.91 21.66 3.67
CA ASP A 176 -3.75 22.07 2.28
C ASP A 176 -3.67 23.58 2.18
N ASP A 177 -2.53 24.11 1.74
CA ASP A 177 -2.28 25.55 1.63
C ASP A 177 -3.24 26.27 0.68
N LYS A 178 -3.83 25.54 -0.30
CA LYS A 178 -4.76 26.14 -1.29
C LYS A 178 -6.19 26.21 -0.80
N THR A 179 -6.64 25.15 -0.13
CA THR A 179 -8.04 25.02 0.29
C THR A 179 -8.26 25.22 1.78
N GLY A 180 -7.19 25.19 2.59
CA GLY A 180 -7.27 25.19 4.04
C GLY A 180 -7.80 23.88 4.64
N LYS A 181 -8.00 22.82 3.83
CA LYS A 181 -8.52 21.54 4.28
C LYS A 181 -7.54 20.88 5.24
N ASP A 182 -8.05 20.34 6.36
CA ASP A 182 -7.28 19.48 7.25
C ASP A 182 -7.06 18.11 6.58
N LEU A 183 -5.79 17.70 6.46
CA LEU A 183 -5.36 16.48 5.79
C LEU A 183 -4.99 15.34 6.75
N ARG A 184 -5.11 15.56 8.06
CA ARG A 184 -4.81 14.53 9.05
C ARG A 184 -5.76 13.33 8.88
N GLY A 185 -5.17 12.13 8.89
CA GLY A 185 -5.92 10.89 8.66
C GLY A 185 -6.50 10.76 7.26
N LEU A 186 -6.13 11.61 6.30
CA LEU A 186 -6.51 11.47 4.91
C LEU A 186 -5.39 10.82 4.09
N GLY A 187 -5.81 10.06 3.10
CA GLY A 187 -4.98 9.53 2.04
C GLY A 187 -5.63 9.78 0.69
N GLN A 188 -4.84 9.79 -0.33
CA GLN A 188 -5.27 10.05 -1.70
C GLN A 188 -4.88 8.88 -2.58
N ILE A 189 -5.83 8.38 -3.37
CA ILE A 189 -5.56 7.45 -4.45
C ILE A 189 -5.52 8.28 -5.73
N ILE A 190 -4.36 8.27 -6.39
CA ILE A 190 -4.10 9.06 -7.59
C ILE A 190 -4.02 8.10 -8.77
N VAL A 191 -5.00 8.15 -9.67
CA VAL A 191 -4.97 7.43 -10.95
C VAL A 191 -4.14 8.26 -11.92
N ALA A 192 -2.81 8.02 -11.94
CA ALA A 192 -1.87 8.80 -12.74
C ALA A 192 -1.81 8.38 -14.21
N LYS A 193 -2.20 7.14 -14.49
CA LYS A 193 -2.35 6.61 -15.86
C LYS A 193 -3.57 5.71 -15.94
N HIS A 194 -4.35 5.86 -16.99
CA HIS A 194 -5.45 4.97 -17.33
C HIS A 194 -5.57 4.85 -18.84
N ARG A 195 -5.26 3.68 -19.40
CA ARG A 195 -5.21 3.49 -20.87
C ARG A 195 -6.57 3.67 -21.53
N ASN A 196 -7.64 3.27 -20.88
CA ASN A 196 -9.00 3.24 -21.42
C ASN A 196 -9.96 4.22 -20.71
N GLY A 197 -9.46 5.15 -19.90
CA GLY A 197 -10.28 6.09 -19.15
C GLY A 197 -9.52 7.34 -18.73
N ALA A 198 -10.20 8.19 -17.96
CA ALA A 198 -9.62 9.41 -17.42
C ALA A 198 -8.70 9.13 -16.22
N THR A 199 -7.78 10.04 -15.98
CA THR A 199 -7.01 10.11 -14.72
C THR A 199 -7.84 10.89 -13.70
N ASP A 200 -7.73 10.52 -12.43
CA ASP A 200 -8.50 11.15 -11.35
C ASP A 200 -7.78 10.99 -10.01
N GLU A 201 -8.24 11.72 -9.01
CA GLU A 201 -7.73 11.69 -7.65
C GLU A 201 -8.89 11.54 -6.66
N VAL A 202 -8.83 10.53 -5.80
CA VAL A 202 -9.87 10.24 -4.82
C VAL A 202 -9.31 10.37 -3.42
N TRP A 203 -9.92 11.22 -2.60
CA TRP A 203 -9.62 11.31 -1.18
C TRP A 203 -10.34 10.21 -0.40
N MET A 204 -9.61 9.61 0.52
CA MET A 204 -10.10 8.56 1.40
C MET A 204 -9.60 8.82 2.82
N ARG A 205 -10.34 8.35 3.81
CA ARG A 205 -9.88 8.33 5.19
C ARG A 205 -8.98 7.12 5.42
N PHE A 206 -7.82 7.34 6.03
CA PHE A 206 -6.89 6.28 6.41
C PHE A 206 -6.81 6.14 7.93
N ILE A 207 -7.22 5.00 8.43
CA ILE A 207 -7.19 4.65 9.86
C ILE A 207 -5.95 3.80 10.13
N GLY A 208 -4.87 4.44 10.57
CA GLY A 208 -3.55 3.81 10.70
C GLY A 208 -3.53 2.60 11.63
N LYS A 209 -4.25 2.66 12.75
CA LYS A 209 -4.31 1.56 13.74
C LYS A 209 -4.94 0.27 13.21
N TYR A 210 -5.75 0.36 12.14
CA TYR A 210 -6.37 -0.78 11.48
C TYR A 210 -5.80 -1.02 10.07
N ALA A 211 -4.85 -0.18 9.63
CA ALA A 211 -4.36 -0.14 8.24
C ALA A 211 -5.51 -0.14 7.20
N LYS A 212 -6.57 0.65 7.49
CA LYS A 212 -7.82 0.63 6.75
C LYS A 212 -8.03 1.94 6.00
N PHE A 213 -8.37 1.83 4.72
CA PHE A 213 -8.97 2.92 3.96
C PHE A 213 -10.49 2.78 3.96
N GLN A 214 -11.20 3.90 4.07
CA GLN A 214 -12.64 3.98 3.93
C GLN A 214 -13.03 5.28 3.21
N ASN A 215 -14.26 5.35 2.74
CA ASN A 215 -14.74 6.56 2.08
C ASN A 215 -14.71 7.76 3.04
N GLU A 216 -14.36 8.94 2.54
CA GLU A 216 -14.24 10.16 3.35
C GLU A 216 -15.55 10.51 4.08
N ASN A 217 -16.70 10.22 3.46
CA ASN A 217 -18.03 10.55 3.95
C ASN A 217 -18.72 9.44 4.79
N GLU A 218 -18.05 8.31 5.03
CA GLU A 218 -18.60 7.29 5.92
C GLU A 218 -18.60 7.79 7.37
N ALA A 219 -19.66 7.43 8.13
CA ALA A 219 -19.76 7.78 9.54
C ALA A 219 -18.53 7.29 10.29
N PHE A 220 -17.87 8.21 10.98
CA PHE A 220 -16.59 7.99 11.62
C PHE A 220 -16.66 8.33 13.11
N ASP A 221 -16.15 7.43 13.95
CA ASP A 221 -15.97 7.69 15.37
C ASP A 221 -14.67 8.49 15.59
N GLU A 222 -14.80 9.80 15.83
CA GLU A 222 -13.66 10.70 16.06
C GLU A 222 -12.79 10.30 17.26
N SER A 223 -13.32 9.53 18.21
CA SER A 223 -12.56 9.02 19.38
C SER A 223 -11.42 8.06 18.98
N ILE A 224 -11.39 7.65 17.71
CA ILE A 224 -10.40 6.73 17.15
C ILE A 224 -9.06 7.42 16.86
N TYR A 225 -9.03 8.74 16.69
CA TYR A 225 -7.77 9.49 16.55
C TYR A 225 -7.29 9.99 17.91
N ASP A 226 -6.19 9.44 18.42
CA ASP A 226 -5.34 10.16 19.37
C ASP A 226 -4.74 11.35 18.63
N VAL A 227 -5.39 12.50 18.71
CA VAL A 227 -4.78 13.77 18.33
C VAL A 227 -3.67 13.99 19.36
N PRO A 228 -2.38 14.00 18.98
CA PRO A 228 -1.36 14.43 19.93
C PRO A 228 -1.73 15.85 20.35
N GLU A 229 -2.04 16.04 21.62
CA GLU A 229 -2.25 17.37 22.17
C GLU A 229 -1.02 18.21 21.83
N THR A 230 -1.20 19.24 21.02
CA THR A 230 -0.18 20.23 20.65
C THR A 230 0.08 21.18 21.82
N ASN A 231 0.32 20.66 23.01
CA ASN A 231 0.69 21.39 24.22
C ASN A 231 2.09 20.98 24.70
N ASN A 232 3.10 21.09 23.82
CA ASN A 232 4.48 21.25 24.26
C ASN A 232 5.17 22.22 23.33
N VAL A 233 4.87 23.50 23.56
CA VAL A 233 5.79 24.56 23.17
C VAL A 233 7.06 24.32 23.98
N PRO A 234 8.23 24.08 23.38
CA PRO A 234 9.45 23.94 24.14
C PRO A 234 9.76 25.32 24.77
N THR A 235 9.67 25.36 26.08
CA THR A 235 10.14 26.48 26.88
C THR A 235 11.61 26.67 26.54
N THR A 236 11.93 27.82 25.95
CA THR A 236 13.29 28.27 25.69
C THR A 236 14.09 28.27 27.00
N PHE A 237 15.10 27.40 27.06
CA PHE A 237 16.13 27.49 28.10
C PHE A 237 16.95 28.74 27.84
N GLN A 238 16.73 29.79 28.64
CA GLN A 238 17.68 30.88 28.76
C GLN A 238 18.91 30.34 29.48
N SER A 239 20.01 30.21 28.76
CA SER A 239 21.31 29.99 29.38
C SER A 239 21.73 31.25 30.15
N ARG A 240 21.73 31.17 31.48
CA ARG A 240 22.47 32.13 32.32
C ARG A 240 23.95 31.73 32.28
N MET A 241 24.72 32.36 31.41
CA MET A 241 26.14 32.52 31.68
C MET A 241 26.30 33.79 32.51
N ASN A 242 26.69 33.60 33.75
CA ASN A 242 27.33 34.64 34.55
C ASN A 242 28.78 34.26 34.80
N VAL A 243 29.67 35.15 34.34
CA VAL A 243 31.04 35.50 34.79
C VAL A 243 32.00 34.33 34.99
#